data_6117d664d5ea0f708f5f1ebdc6ae9b2c
#
_entry.id   6117d664d5ea0f708f5f1ebdc6ae9b2c
#
_cell.length_a   1.000
_cell.length_b   1.000
_cell.length_c   1.000
_cell.angle_alpha   90.00
_cell.angle_beta   90.00
_cell.angle_gamma   90.00
#
_symmetry.space_group_name_H-M   'P 1'
#
loop_
_entity.id
_entity.type
_entity.pdbx_description
1 polymer ?
#
loop_
_entity_poly.entity_id
_entity_poly.type
_entity_poly.pdbx_seq_one_letter_code
_entity_poly.pdbx_strand_id
1 'polypeptide(L)'
;MSIKLLDCTLRDGAYINKAEFGKPSMRSIISKLQDAHVEIIECGWLKDFDYIEGTTYFHIPSDAEPYIIHKSADIIYSAMIDWDRYDTDNLPVYDGKSIDAIRVVFPYGRQNEALEIGRKIRDKGYKVLFQAANTLAYSNEDLVKLADLMNEFLPVSLSVVDTFGAMYFDDLNRIIRIIDDKLDKRVELGLHAHNNQQLAFALCIRFIEELEDRRDIIVDSTLSGMGRGAGNATTELVAGYINRCKCGNYDMNSIMDAIDMYISGFQERFTWGYSTQYFISGMYQCHVNNIAYLSTNHRTNARDMRNIIESLSVDERRRYDYDLLENKYLENQNRIVDDEETINNLKELINKRKVMLIAPGKSTITESDMLRSFIDKENPFIIEVNAINKLYTCDYVFFTNNVRYEYARDSYPRTFASLKKILLSNIKTEGAEDELVVNFNLVIKRGWEHFDNAVILALRLLNKLNAKDVYLAGFDGFKTSYNESYADDSLPTLNPDNKWDELNDEIKGMYKELYESVKGSMNIEFLTESIFEIK
;
A
#
# COMPACT_ATOMS: atom_id res chain seq x y z
N MET A 1 28.34 20.14 19.47
CA MET A 1 27.14 19.35 19.70
C MET A 1 27.21 18.11 18.81
N SER A 2 26.56 17.02 19.17
CA SER A 2 26.70 15.74 18.44
C SER A 2 25.53 15.54 17.48
N ILE A 3 25.83 14.94 16.32
CA ILE A 3 24.83 14.40 15.38
C ILE A 3 24.91 12.90 15.53
N LYS A 4 23.82 12.24 15.93
CA LYS A 4 23.74 10.79 16.04
C LYS A 4 22.86 10.23 14.95
N LEU A 5 23.30 9.17 14.30
CA LEU A 5 22.51 8.38 13.39
C LEU A 5 21.79 7.27 14.15
N LEU A 6 20.51 7.12 13.92
CA LEU A 6 19.71 5.99 14.39
C LEU A 6 19.28 5.16 13.18
N ASP A 7 19.69 3.90 13.11
CA ASP A 7 19.15 2.97 12.13
C ASP A 7 17.98 2.19 12.71
N CYS A 8 16.83 2.28 12.05
CA CYS A 8 15.61 1.58 12.45
C CYS A 8 15.14 0.55 11.40
N THR A 9 16.05 0.02 10.58
CA THR A 9 15.75 -0.97 9.54
C THR A 9 14.98 -2.17 10.08
N LEU A 10 15.43 -2.76 11.18
CA LEU A 10 14.82 -3.95 11.77
C LEU A 10 13.45 -3.67 12.41
N ARG A 11 13.18 -2.43 12.78
CA ARG A 11 11.89 -2.03 13.35
C ARG A 11 10.89 -1.61 12.28
N ASP A 12 11.25 -0.65 11.40
CA ASP A 12 10.33 -0.10 10.41
C ASP A 12 10.21 -1.01 9.18
N GLY A 13 11.29 -1.68 8.81
CA GLY A 13 11.28 -2.72 7.78
C GLY A 13 10.39 -3.93 8.12
N ALA A 14 10.09 -4.15 9.42
CA ALA A 14 9.15 -5.19 9.86
C ALA A 14 7.75 -5.07 9.25
N TYR A 15 7.34 -3.88 8.86
CA TYR A 15 6.08 -3.66 8.15
C TYR A 15 6.08 -4.23 6.73
N ILE A 16 7.25 -4.40 6.11
CA ILE A 16 7.41 -4.90 4.75
C ILE A 16 7.38 -6.43 4.72
N ASN A 17 8.09 -7.07 5.66
CA ASN A 17 8.31 -8.51 5.66
C ASN A 17 7.63 -9.24 6.83
N LYS A 18 6.65 -8.59 7.48
CA LYS A 18 5.95 -9.11 8.67
C LYS A 18 6.90 -9.46 9.82
N ALA A 19 7.97 -8.68 9.98
CA ALA A 19 9.05 -8.86 10.93
C ALA A 19 9.94 -10.13 10.71
N GLU A 20 9.75 -10.86 9.64
CA GLU A 20 10.47 -12.09 9.32
C GLU A 20 11.80 -11.78 8.62
N PHE A 21 12.80 -11.32 9.36
CA PHE A 21 14.14 -11.09 8.84
C PHE A 21 15.00 -12.35 8.79
N GLY A 22 14.75 -13.30 9.71
CA GLY A 22 15.59 -14.47 9.91
C GLY A 22 16.80 -14.18 10.81
N LYS A 23 17.16 -15.15 11.64
CA LYS A 23 18.24 -15.03 12.63
C LYS A 23 19.60 -14.61 12.04
N PRO A 24 20.07 -15.18 10.91
CA PRO A 24 21.33 -14.75 10.32
C PRO A 24 21.32 -13.28 9.89
N SER A 25 20.24 -12.84 9.21
CA SER A 25 20.14 -11.46 8.71
C SER A 25 20.10 -10.45 9.86
N MET A 26 19.31 -10.71 10.90
CA MET A 26 19.24 -9.82 12.07
C MET A 26 20.60 -9.63 12.74
N ARG A 27 21.33 -10.74 12.99
CA ARG A 27 22.68 -10.69 13.57
C ARG A 27 23.64 -9.88 12.74
N SER A 28 23.64 -10.13 11.45
CA SER A 28 24.59 -9.51 10.53
C SER A 28 24.28 -8.04 10.30
N ILE A 29 23.00 -7.66 10.16
CA ILE A 29 22.59 -6.26 10.05
C ILE A 29 23.05 -5.49 11.31
N ILE A 30 22.77 -6.01 12.50
CA ILE A 30 23.21 -5.38 13.76
C ILE A 30 24.74 -5.26 13.79
N SER A 31 25.49 -6.35 13.48
CA SER A 31 26.95 -6.32 13.46
C SER A 31 27.51 -5.32 12.46
N LYS A 32 26.96 -5.25 11.25
CA LYS A 32 27.40 -4.29 10.22
C LYS A 32 27.11 -2.84 10.60
N LEU A 33 25.98 -2.56 11.25
CA LEU A 33 25.67 -1.24 11.79
C LEU A 33 26.60 -0.85 12.94
N GLN A 34 27.02 -1.83 13.79
CA GLN A 34 28.06 -1.62 14.80
C GLN A 34 29.41 -1.26 14.15
N ASP A 35 29.84 -2.06 13.16
CA ASP A 35 31.09 -1.85 12.44
C ASP A 35 31.06 -0.50 11.69
N ALA A 36 29.88 -0.06 11.26
CA ALA A 36 29.66 1.24 10.64
C ALA A 36 29.68 2.41 11.64
N HIS A 37 29.81 2.16 12.93
CA HIS A 37 29.77 3.17 14.00
C HIS A 37 28.44 3.92 14.14
N VAL A 38 27.33 3.29 13.81
CA VAL A 38 25.98 3.84 14.03
C VAL A 38 25.70 3.89 15.55
N GLU A 39 25.36 5.06 16.06
CA GLU A 39 25.28 5.30 17.51
C GLU A 39 24.02 4.68 18.15
N ILE A 40 22.92 4.55 17.38
CA ILE A 40 21.68 3.96 17.91
C ILE A 40 21.16 2.93 16.90
N ILE A 41 20.96 1.68 17.35
CA ILE A 41 20.42 0.60 16.52
C ILE A 41 19.07 0.17 17.10
N GLU A 42 17.99 0.38 16.34
CA GLU A 42 16.66 -0.05 16.76
C GLU A 42 16.40 -1.49 16.28
N CYS A 43 16.47 -2.43 17.22
CA CYS A 43 16.48 -3.88 16.94
C CYS A 43 15.10 -4.44 16.58
N GLY A 44 14.01 -3.75 16.89
CA GLY A 44 12.65 -4.22 16.61
C GLY A 44 11.59 -3.60 17.53
N TRP A 45 10.48 -4.32 17.69
CA TRP A 45 9.33 -3.96 18.53
C TRP A 45 9.23 -4.86 19.76
N LEU A 46 8.77 -4.32 20.88
CA LEU A 46 8.21 -5.13 21.97
C LEU A 46 6.69 -5.25 21.79
N LYS A 47 6.16 -6.47 21.92
CA LYS A 47 4.76 -6.83 21.70
C LYS A 47 4.27 -7.83 22.76
N ASP A 48 2.97 -7.81 23.08
CA ASP A 48 2.34 -8.68 24.07
C ASP A 48 1.91 -10.05 23.48
N PHE A 49 2.78 -10.69 22.71
CA PHE A 49 2.57 -12.05 22.24
C PHE A 49 3.86 -12.85 22.28
N ASP A 50 3.74 -14.17 22.18
CA ASP A 50 4.87 -15.07 22.26
C ASP A 50 5.90 -14.76 21.16
N TYR A 51 7.17 -14.68 21.57
CA TYR A 51 8.26 -14.42 20.65
C TYR A 51 8.51 -15.60 19.72
N ILE A 52 8.71 -15.30 18.43
CA ILE A 52 9.09 -16.26 17.39
C ILE A 52 10.52 -15.96 16.93
N GLU A 53 11.41 -16.95 17.05
CA GLU A 53 12.83 -16.79 16.68
C GLU A 53 12.97 -16.39 15.20
N GLY A 54 13.81 -15.39 14.94
CA GLY A 54 14.03 -14.86 13.60
C GLY A 54 13.07 -13.74 13.20
N THR A 55 12.17 -13.34 14.10
CA THR A 55 11.35 -12.14 13.92
C THR A 55 11.87 -10.98 14.77
N THR A 56 11.58 -9.75 14.34
CA THR A 56 11.92 -8.52 15.10
C THR A 56 10.77 -8.04 16.00
N TYR A 57 9.79 -8.91 16.28
CA TYR A 57 8.77 -8.73 17.30
C TYR A 57 9.17 -9.51 18.53
N PHE A 58 9.69 -8.83 19.54
CA PHE A 58 10.14 -9.40 20.81
C PHE A 58 9.02 -9.30 21.85
N HIS A 59 8.96 -10.24 22.77
CA HIS A 59 8.08 -10.13 23.93
C HIS A 59 8.77 -9.35 25.06
N ILE A 60 10.04 -9.65 25.31
CA ILE A 60 10.87 -8.97 26.32
C ILE A 60 12.25 -8.61 25.72
N PRO A 61 12.97 -7.65 26.30
CA PRO A 61 14.27 -7.21 25.78
C PRO A 61 15.30 -8.32 25.61
N SER A 62 15.30 -9.37 26.45
CA SER A 62 16.23 -10.50 26.33
C SER A 62 16.01 -11.35 25.06
N ASP A 63 14.85 -11.27 24.41
CA ASP A 63 14.65 -11.95 23.13
C ASP A 63 15.55 -11.38 22.02
N ALA A 64 16.01 -10.14 22.17
CA ALA A 64 16.97 -9.51 21.28
C ALA A 64 18.42 -9.93 21.54
N GLU A 65 18.75 -10.47 22.73
CA GLU A 65 20.12 -10.83 23.12
C GLU A 65 20.82 -11.75 22.11
N PRO A 66 20.18 -12.80 21.55
CA PRO A 66 20.81 -13.69 20.58
C PRO A 66 21.24 -13.00 19.26
N TYR A 67 20.81 -11.77 19.02
CA TYR A 67 21.14 -11.01 17.81
C TYR A 67 22.22 -9.95 18.04
N ILE A 68 22.47 -9.56 19.28
CA ILE A 68 23.48 -8.57 19.70
C ILE A 68 24.70 -9.33 20.21
N ILE A 69 25.49 -9.94 19.30
CA ILE A 69 26.58 -10.88 19.68
C ILE A 69 27.70 -10.20 20.46
N HIS A 70 28.06 -8.98 20.09
CA HIS A 70 29.14 -8.21 20.73
C HIS A 70 28.60 -6.82 21.09
N LYS A 71 27.89 -6.78 22.23
CA LYS A 71 27.31 -5.52 22.69
C LYS A 71 28.39 -4.47 22.93
N SER A 72 28.34 -3.35 22.22
CA SER A 72 29.24 -2.20 22.43
C SER A 72 28.66 -1.26 23.49
N ALA A 73 29.51 -0.72 24.35
CA ALA A 73 29.11 0.28 25.33
C ALA A 73 28.86 1.66 24.71
N ASP A 74 29.41 1.89 23.54
CA ASP A 74 29.29 3.18 22.81
C ASP A 74 28.03 3.25 21.94
N ILE A 75 27.28 2.14 21.82
CA ILE A 75 26.07 2.04 21.00
C ILE A 75 24.85 1.84 21.91
N ILE A 76 23.78 2.55 21.61
CA ILE A 76 22.47 2.36 22.26
C ILE A 76 21.65 1.38 21.42
N TYR A 77 21.33 0.23 22.00
CA TYR A 77 20.40 -0.71 21.40
C TYR A 77 18.98 -0.39 21.86
N SER A 78 18.06 -0.16 20.94
CA SER A 78 16.70 0.22 21.28
C SER A 78 15.65 -0.74 20.72
N ALA A 79 14.47 -0.73 21.31
CA ALA A 79 13.26 -1.32 20.78
C ALA A 79 12.11 -0.33 20.94
N MET A 80 11.08 -0.44 20.07
CA MET A 80 9.92 0.44 20.11
C MET A 80 8.72 -0.25 20.75
N ILE A 81 7.89 0.53 21.43
CA ILE A 81 6.54 0.14 21.85
C ILE A 81 5.52 1.17 21.36
N ASP A 82 4.31 0.72 21.07
CA ASP A 82 3.14 1.58 21.02
C ASP A 82 2.68 1.89 22.46
N TRP A 83 2.25 3.12 22.71
CA TRP A 83 1.82 3.60 24.03
C TRP A 83 0.69 2.77 24.66
N ASP A 84 -0.11 2.06 23.87
CA ASP A 84 -1.31 1.31 24.30
C ASP A 84 -1.31 -0.17 23.91
N ARG A 85 -0.20 -0.68 23.31
CA ARG A 85 -0.13 -2.04 22.75
C ARG A 85 0.99 -2.90 23.32
N TYR A 86 1.57 -2.49 24.43
CA TYR A 86 2.54 -3.24 25.18
C TYR A 86 2.35 -3.00 26.68
N ASP A 87 2.10 -4.08 27.41
CA ASP A 87 2.02 -4.00 28.86
C ASP A 87 3.43 -3.87 29.46
N THR A 88 3.73 -2.69 29.98
CA THR A 88 5.02 -2.42 30.61
C THR A 88 5.28 -3.25 31.88
N ASP A 89 4.29 -3.93 32.44
CA ASP A 89 4.50 -4.86 33.56
C ASP A 89 5.26 -6.09 33.11
N ASN A 90 5.20 -6.48 31.82
CA ASN A 90 6.00 -7.53 31.20
C ASN A 90 7.49 -7.14 31.05
N LEU A 91 7.82 -5.84 31.09
CA LEU A 91 9.19 -5.37 30.96
C LEU A 91 10.00 -5.74 32.20
N PRO A 92 11.06 -6.57 32.10
CA PRO A 92 11.94 -6.89 33.24
C PRO A 92 12.77 -5.66 33.65
N VAL A 93 13.40 -5.73 34.80
CA VAL A 93 14.41 -4.75 35.21
C VAL A 93 15.59 -4.81 34.25
N TYR A 94 16.13 -3.66 33.89
CA TYR A 94 17.27 -3.55 32.98
C TYR A 94 18.49 -4.32 33.52
N ASP A 95 19.06 -5.20 32.70
CA ASP A 95 20.19 -6.06 33.07
C ASP A 95 21.49 -5.74 32.30
N GLY A 96 21.44 -4.81 31.37
CA GLY A 96 22.58 -4.37 30.57
C GLY A 96 23.00 -5.30 29.43
N LYS A 97 22.29 -6.42 29.16
CA LYS A 97 22.75 -7.44 28.22
C LYS A 97 22.27 -7.24 26.79
N SER A 98 21.09 -6.67 26.60
CA SER A 98 20.48 -6.50 25.28
C SER A 98 20.06 -5.06 25.02
N ILE A 99 18.77 -4.77 25.04
CA ILE A 99 18.16 -3.46 24.79
C ILE A 99 18.48 -2.49 25.94
N ASP A 100 18.95 -1.30 25.60
CA ASP A 100 19.30 -0.22 26.57
C ASP A 100 18.19 0.84 26.68
N ALA A 101 17.43 1.00 25.60
CA ALA A 101 16.47 2.07 25.48
C ALA A 101 15.15 1.59 24.89
N ILE A 102 14.06 2.15 25.41
CA ILE A 102 12.73 1.93 24.86
C ILE A 102 12.24 3.22 24.20
N ARG A 103 11.86 3.11 22.93
CA ARG A 103 11.22 4.21 22.18
C ARG A 103 9.71 4.08 22.30
N VAL A 104 9.07 5.09 22.88
CA VAL A 104 7.62 5.12 23.09
C VAL A 104 6.99 5.96 22.01
N VAL A 105 6.26 5.33 21.07
CA VAL A 105 5.49 6.05 20.06
C VAL A 105 4.07 6.31 20.57
N PHE A 106 3.60 7.53 20.38
CA PHE A 106 2.26 7.96 20.79
C PHE A 106 1.65 8.94 19.78
N PRO A 107 0.32 8.84 19.53
CA PRO A 107 -0.38 9.77 18.63
C PRO A 107 -0.67 11.09 19.33
N TYR A 108 -1.03 12.11 18.54
CA TYR A 108 -1.52 13.40 19.05
C TYR A 108 -2.64 13.21 20.07
N GLY A 109 -2.55 13.92 21.18
CA GLY A 109 -3.53 13.88 22.29
C GLY A 109 -3.27 12.78 23.33
N ARG A 110 -2.19 11.98 23.22
CA ARG A 110 -1.82 10.91 24.16
C ARG A 110 -0.48 11.13 24.87
N GLN A 111 -0.03 12.38 24.96
CA GLN A 111 1.26 12.74 25.54
C GLN A 111 1.35 12.38 27.02
N ASN A 112 0.28 12.59 27.78
CA ASN A 112 0.28 12.30 29.21
C ASN A 112 0.34 10.80 29.50
N GLU A 113 -0.43 10.01 28.78
CA GLU A 113 -0.41 8.54 28.89
C GLU A 113 0.97 7.99 28.51
N ALA A 114 1.59 8.54 27.45
CA ALA A 114 2.94 8.17 27.05
C ALA A 114 3.97 8.49 28.16
N LEU A 115 3.83 9.61 28.84
CA LEU A 115 4.70 9.95 29.98
C LEU A 115 4.56 8.98 31.14
N GLU A 116 3.34 8.52 31.47
CA GLU A 116 3.13 7.50 32.50
C GLU A 116 3.83 6.19 32.13
N ILE A 117 3.71 5.77 30.88
CA ILE A 117 4.44 4.61 30.34
C ILE A 117 5.96 4.84 30.44
N GLY A 118 6.44 6.01 30.03
CA GLY A 118 7.85 6.37 30.14
C GLY A 118 8.39 6.32 31.57
N ARG A 119 7.59 6.75 32.59
CA ARG A 119 7.96 6.64 34.00
C ARG A 119 8.16 5.18 34.42
N LYS A 120 7.21 4.29 34.09
CA LYS A 120 7.33 2.85 34.37
C LYS A 120 8.58 2.24 33.72
N ILE A 121 8.89 2.62 32.47
CA ILE A 121 10.08 2.14 31.74
C ILE A 121 11.36 2.62 32.45
N ARG A 122 11.43 3.90 32.80
CA ARG A 122 12.58 4.49 33.50
C ARG A 122 12.78 3.89 34.88
N ASP A 123 11.71 3.61 35.62
CA ASP A 123 11.77 2.99 36.95
C ASP A 123 12.35 1.57 36.89
N LYS A 124 12.25 0.91 35.72
CA LYS A 124 12.90 -0.38 35.45
C LYS A 124 14.37 -0.26 34.97
N GLY A 125 14.88 0.97 34.83
CA GLY A 125 16.29 1.27 34.53
C GLY A 125 16.60 1.50 33.03
N TYR A 126 15.63 1.44 32.15
CA TYR A 126 15.82 1.72 30.73
C TYR A 126 15.87 3.20 30.41
N LYS A 127 16.63 3.57 29.38
CA LYS A 127 16.56 4.89 28.74
C LYS A 127 15.22 5.04 28.01
N VAL A 128 14.66 6.24 27.99
CA VAL A 128 13.38 6.51 27.34
C VAL A 128 13.58 7.54 26.24
N LEU A 129 13.08 7.22 25.04
CA LEU A 129 13.02 8.10 23.88
C LEU A 129 11.55 8.23 23.45
N PHE A 130 11.06 9.43 23.23
CA PHE A 130 9.66 9.66 22.82
C PHE A 130 9.53 9.98 21.35
N GLN A 131 8.51 9.39 20.70
CA GLN A 131 8.20 9.55 19.29
C GLN A 131 6.80 10.19 19.16
N ALA A 132 6.74 11.50 18.93
CA ALA A 132 5.48 12.22 18.75
C ALA A 132 4.92 11.97 17.34
N ALA A 133 4.15 10.89 17.16
CA ALA A 133 3.59 10.52 15.87
C ALA A 133 2.71 11.65 15.30
N ASN A 134 2.82 11.85 13.97
CA ASN A 134 2.11 12.89 13.24
C ASN A 134 2.31 14.30 13.84
N THR A 135 3.58 14.68 14.08
CA THR A 135 3.92 15.99 14.66
C THR A 135 3.39 17.16 13.81
N LEU A 136 3.15 16.92 12.52
CA LEU A 136 2.54 17.90 11.63
C LEU A 136 1.13 18.35 12.06
N ALA A 137 0.41 17.51 12.81
CA ALA A 137 -0.93 17.84 13.31
C ALA A 137 -0.95 18.77 14.54
N TYR A 138 0.20 18.99 15.17
CA TYR A 138 0.29 19.80 16.38
C TYR A 138 0.19 21.30 16.06
N SER A 139 -0.67 22.01 16.79
CA SER A 139 -0.67 23.48 16.79
C SER A 139 0.61 24.03 17.45
N ASN A 140 0.87 25.32 17.29
CA ASN A 140 2.02 25.95 17.94
C ASN A 140 1.93 25.85 19.48
N GLU A 141 0.73 26.01 20.04
CA GLU A 141 0.48 25.86 21.48
C GLU A 141 0.69 24.42 21.95
N ASP A 142 0.30 23.44 21.15
CA ASP A 142 0.49 22.02 21.51
C ASP A 142 1.95 21.61 21.43
N LEU A 143 2.74 22.17 20.50
CA LEU A 143 4.19 21.95 20.45
C LEU A 143 4.90 22.52 21.70
N VAL A 144 4.47 23.71 22.17
CA VAL A 144 4.98 24.28 23.43
C VAL A 144 4.64 23.39 24.62
N LYS A 145 3.38 22.96 24.75
CA LYS A 145 2.95 22.04 25.81
C LYS A 145 3.71 20.71 25.77
N LEU A 146 3.95 20.17 24.57
CA LEU A 146 4.75 18.96 24.41
C LEU A 146 6.16 19.16 24.93
N ALA A 147 6.82 20.27 24.58
CA ALA A 147 8.16 20.59 25.09
C ALA A 147 8.17 20.75 26.62
N ASP A 148 7.17 21.42 27.20
CA ASP A 148 7.04 21.59 28.66
C ASP A 148 6.90 20.22 29.36
N LEU A 149 6.08 19.32 28.86
CA LEU A 149 5.93 17.96 29.36
C LEU A 149 7.24 17.16 29.29
N MET A 150 7.98 17.30 28.19
CA MET A 150 9.30 16.64 28.03
C MET A 150 10.34 17.24 29.00
N ASN A 151 10.27 18.54 29.29
CA ASN A 151 11.13 19.19 30.29
C ASN A 151 10.88 18.68 31.73
N GLU A 152 9.65 18.34 32.07
CA GLU A 152 9.33 17.71 33.35
C GLU A 152 9.86 16.28 33.47
N PHE A 153 9.82 15.54 32.35
CA PHE A 153 10.26 14.16 32.32
C PHE A 153 11.78 14.02 32.12
N LEU A 154 12.39 14.83 31.26
CA LEU A 154 13.78 14.75 30.81
C LEU A 154 14.11 13.39 30.20
N PRO A 155 13.51 13.00 29.07
CA PRO A 155 13.89 11.80 28.33
C PRO A 155 15.28 11.96 27.68
N VAL A 156 15.82 10.88 27.11
CA VAL A 156 17.01 10.99 26.25
C VAL A 156 16.70 11.87 25.03
N SER A 157 15.56 11.61 24.37
CA SER A 157 15.15 12.42 23.22
C SER A 157 13.65 12.54 23.08
N LEU A 158 13.24 13.60 22.37
CA LEU A 158 11.94 13.77 21.74
C LEU A 158 12.14 13.81 20.22
N SER A 159 11.45 12.95 19.46
CA SER A 159 11.52 12.98 18.00
C SER A 159 10.28 13.62 17.37
N VAL A 160 10.55 14.48 16.39
CA VAL A 160 9.58 14.95 15.39
C VAL A 160 9.36 13.83 14.39
N VAL A 161 8.10 13.45 14.15
CA VAL A 161 7.77 12.30 13.31
C VAL A 161 6.87 12.74 12.16
N ASP A 162 7.36 12.62 10.93
CA ASP A 162 6.58 12.76 9.71
C ASP A 162 5.92 11.41 9.35
N THR A 163 4.88 11.07 10.10
CA THR A 163 4.20 9.76 10.02
C THR A 163 3.67 9.42 8.62
N PHE A 164 3.29 10.43 7.85
CA PHE A 164 2.67 10.23 6.54
C PHE A 164 3.59 10.61 5.38
N GLY A 165 4.85 10.98 5.65
CA GLY A 165 5.76 11.48 4.63
C GLY A 165 5.19 12.69 3.89
N ALA A 166 4.56 13.60 4.63
CA ALA A 166 3.76 14.73 4.13
C ALA A 166 4.39 16.09 4.45
N MET A 167 5.45 16.11 5.24
CA MET A 167 6.10 17.33 5.74
C MET A 167 6.93 18.00 4.65
N TYR A 168 6.83 19.32 4.57
CA TYR A 168 7.69 20.18 3.76
C TYR A 168 8.65 20.99 4.65
N PHE A 169 9.58 21.72 4.05
CA PHE A 169 10.60 22.46 4.80
C PHE A 169 10.02 23.52 5.75
N ASP A 170 8.97 24.21 5.35
CA ASP A 170 8.32 25.22 6.19
C ASP A 170 7.67 24.60 7.43
N ASP A 171 7.08 23.40 7.25
CA ASP A 171 6.50 22.65 8.37
C ASP A 171 7.59 22.21 9.35
N LEU A 172 8.67 21.61 8.84
CA LEU A 172 9.82 21.21 9.65
C LEU A 172 10.38 22.42 10.42
N ASN A 173 10.69 23.50 9.70
CA ASN A 173 11.26 24.71 10.30
C ASN A 173 10.37 25.29 11.40
N ARG A 174 9.05 25.33 11.19
CA ARG A 174 8.07 25.77 12.21
C ARG A 174 8.16 24.90 13.45
N ILE A 175 8.09 23.59 13.27
CA ILE A 175 8.05 22.61 14.36
C ILE A 175 9.33 22.66 15.18
N ILE A 176 10.48 22.52 14.51
CA ILE A 176 11.78 22.43 15.22
C ILE A 176 12.12 23.73 15.96
N ARG A 177 11.81 24.91 15.38
CA ARG A 177 12.06 26.20 16.06
C ARG A 177 11.26 26.31 17.35
N ILE A 178 9.97 25.99 17.32
CA ILE A 178 9.11 26.08 18.51
C ILE A 178 9.59 25.09 19.59
N ILE A 179 9.90 23.85 19.21
CA ILE A 179 10.37 22.85 20.17
C ILE A 179 11.77 23.22 20.69
N ASP A 180 12.71 23.59 19.82
CA ASP A 180 14.09 23.92 20.22
C ASP A 180 14.15 25.12 21.17
N ASP A 181 13.31 26.13 20.96
CA ASP A 181 13.25 27.31 21.83
C ASP A 181 12.71 27.00 23.23
N LYS A 182 11.95 25.95 23.43
CA LYS A 182 11.31 25.57 24.69
C LYS A 182 11.91 24.35 25.37
N LEU A 183 12.35 23.37 24.60
CA LEU A 183 12.86 22.10 25.11
C LEU A 183 14.21 22.30 25.80
N ASP A 184 14.36 21.70 26.99
CA ASP A 184 15.64 21.68 27.73
C ASP A 184 16.76 21.12 26.85
N LYS A 185 17.94 21.75 26.90
CA LYS A 185 19.09 21.35 26.07
C LYS A 185 19.68 19.98 26.44
N ARG A 186 19.31 19.42 27.59
CA ARG A 186 19.67 18.04 27.98
C ARG A 186 18.86 16.98 27.23
N VAL A 187 17.71 17.34 26.62
CA VAL A 187 16.89 16.45 25.82
C VAL A 187 17.32 16.59 24.36
N GLU A 188 17.76 15.51 23.74
CA GLU A 188 18.12 15.49 22.33
C GLU A 188 16.87 15.63 21.47
N LEU A 189 16.96 16.31 20.32
CA LEU A 189 15.85 16.41 19.39
C LEU A 189 16.09 15.42 18.23
N GLY A 190 15.08 14.58 17.93
CA GLY A 190 15.13 13.60 16.87
C GLY A 190 14.27 14.00 15.67
N LEU A 191 14.59 13.44 14.49
CA LEU A 191 13.74 13.47 13.31
C LEU A 191 13.57 12.07 12.74
N HIS A 192 12.31 11.63 12.59
CA HIS A 192 11.92 10.43 11.85
C HIS A 192 11.03 10.82 10.68
N ALA A 193 11.54 10.68 9.46
CA ALA A 193 10.86 11.14 8.26
C ALA A 193 10.58 9.98 7.28
N HIS A 194 9.29 9.79 6.94
CA HIS A 194 8.87 8.91 5.85
C HIS A 194 9.00 9.60 4.49
N ASN A 195 9.14 8.80 3.42
CA ASN A 195 9.57 9.26 2.10
C ASN A 195 8.47 9.37 1.04
N ASN A 196 7.19 9.44 1.44
CA ASN A 196 6.07 9.43 0.49
C ASN A 196 6.10 10.60 -0.51
N GLN A 197 6.62 11.77 -0.10
CA GLN A 197 6.86 12.93 -0.96
C GLN A 197 8.30 13.01 -1.51
N GLN A 198 9.13 11.98 -1.31
CA GLN A 198 10.56 11.93 -1.69
C GLN A 198 11.40 13.04 -1.05
N LEU A 199 10.99 13.54 0.13
CA LEU A 199 11.68 14.61 0.84
C LEU A 199 12.43 14.15 2.10
N ALA A 200 12.31 12.89 2.53
CA ALA A 200 12.85 12.43 3.81
C ALA A 200 14.35 12.75 3.98
N PHE A 201 15.18 12.45 3.00
CA PHE A 201 16.61 12.78 3.04
C PHE A 201 16.87 14.29 3.08
N ALA A 202 16.15 15.07 2.29
CA ALA A 202 16.28 16.53 2.26
C ALA A 202 15.82 17.17 3.59
N LEU A 203 14.78 16.62 4.23
CA LEU A 203 14.34 17.02 5.58
C LEU A 203 15.40 16.70 6.63
N CYS A 204 16.09 15.54 6.53
CA CYS A 204 17.20 15.20 7.41
C CYS A 204 18.36 16.20 7.27
N ILE A 205 18.75 16.56 6.04
CA ILE A 205 19.77 17.58 5.81
C ILE A 205 19.35 18.91 6.46
N ARG A 206 18.12 19.36 6.18
CA ARG A 206 17.60 20.62 6.73
C ARG A 206 17.55 20.60 8.26
N PHE A 207 17.15 19.49 8.86
CA PHE A 207 17.12 19.31 10.31
C PHE A 207 18.51 19.42 10.93
N ILE A 208 19.52 18.78 10.33
CA ILE A 208 20.92 18.86 10.75
C ILE A 208 21.41 20.30 10.68
N GLU A 209 21.25 20.97 9.54
CA GLU A 209 21.76 22.33 9.29
C GLU A 209 21.13 23.37 10.24
N GLU A 210 19.86 23.21 10.61
CA GLU A 210 19.19 24.17 11.52
C GLU A 210 19.57 23.97 13.00
N LEU A 211 20.03 22.77 13.40
CA LEU A 211 20.15 22.42 14.81
C LEU A 211 21.55 22.00 15.26
N GLU A 212 22.48 21.66 14.39
CA GLU A 212 23.80 21.10 14.75
C GLU A 212 24.62 21.98 15.70
N ASP A 213 24.48 23.30 15.61
CA ASP A 213 25.15 24.26 16.49
C ASP A 213 24.30 24.63 17.74
N ARG A 214 23.10 24.09 17.85
CA ARG A 214 22.11 24.50 18.89
C ARG A 214 21.86 23.44 19.93
N ARG A 215 21.88 22.15 19.55
CA ARG A 215 21.67 21.00 20.45
C ARG A 215 22.20 19.68 19.89
N ASP A 216 22.30 18.68 20.72
CA ASP A 216 22.51 17.30 20.28
C ASP A 216 21.27 16.77 19.59
N ILE A 217 21.45 16.10 18.44
CA ILE A 217 20.36 15.65 17.56
C ILE A 217 20.49 14.17 17.18
N ILE A 218 19.35 13.55 16.88
CA ILE A 218 19.24 12.18 16.36
C ILE A 218 18.54 12.20 15.02
N VAL A 219 19.10 11.55 14.01
CA VAL A 219 18.48 11.40 12.70
C VAL A 219 18.16 9.94 12.47
N ASP A 220 16.87 9.62 12.34
CA ASP A 220 16.40 8.27 12.05
C ASP A 220 16.52 7.97 10.56
N SER A 221 16.95 6.76 10.23
CA SER A 221 17.06 6.27 8.87
C SER A 221 16.93 4.74 8.80
N THR A 222 16.85 4.20 7.60
CA THR A 222 16.86 2.76 7.34
C THR A 222 17.74 2.42 6.15
N LEU A 223 18.38 1.25 6.15
CA LEU A 223 19.15 0.74 5.02
C LEU A 223 18.26 0.66 3.77
N SER A 224 18.72 1.24 2.65
CA SER A 224 17.97 1.38 1.39
C SER A 224 16.56 2.01 1.56
N GLY A 225 16.35 2.78 2.63
CA GLY A 225 15.05 3.37 2.93
C GLY A 225 13.95 2.34 3.23
N MET A 226 14.29 1.11 3.61
CA MET A 226 13.32 0.04 3.86
C MET A 226 12.31 0.47 4.92
N GLY A 227 11.01 0.43 4.58
CA GLY A 227 9.95 0.79 5.52
C GLY A 227 8.60 0.95 4.86
N ARG A 228 7.59 1.25 5.66
CA ARG A 228 6.20 1.39 5.23
C ARG A 228 6.05 2.47 4.15
N GLY A 229 5.17 2.23 3.17
CA GLY A 229 4.89 3.19 2.10
C GLY A 229 6.08 3.36 1.15
N ALA A 230 6.46 4.60 0.87
CA ALA A 230 7.67 4.90 0.11
C ALA A 230 8.97 4.76 0.94
N GLY A 231 8.88 4.23 2.16
CA GLY A 231 10.00 4.02 3.06
C GLY A 231 10.39 5.25 3.87
N ASN A 232 11.64 5.28 4.33
CA ASN A 232 12.21 6.27 5.24
C ASN A 232 13.35 7.06 4.60
N ALA A 233 13.94 7.98 5.35
CA ALA A 233 15.26 8.51 5.04
C ALA A 233 16.27 7.34 4.96
N THR A 234 17.19 7.41 4.00
CA THR A 234 18.07 6.29 3.63
C THR A 234 19.37 6.38 4.41
N THR A 235 19.74 5.34 5.17
CA THR A 235 20.94 5.32 6.05
C THR A 235 22.22 5.66 5.31
N GLU A 236 22.47 5.05 4.17
CA GLU A 236 23.67 5.31 3.36
C GLU A 236 23.76 6.76 2.85
N LEU A 237 22.61 7.40 2.57
CA LEU A 237 22.60 8.80 2.14
C LEU A 237 22.84 9.74 3.33
N VAL A 238 22.22 9.50 4.47
CA VAL A 238 22.38 10.32 5.68
C VAL A 238 23.81 10.19 6.21
N ALA A 239 24.32 8.95 6.35
CA ALA A 239 25.70 8.70 6.77
C ALA A 239 26.72 9.35 5.81
N GLY A 240 26.51 9.21 4.50
CA GLY A 240 27.35 9.83 3.48
C GLY A 240 27.36 11.36 3.56
N TYR A 241 26.20 11.99 3.81
CA TYR A 241 26.11 13.44 4.03
C TYR A 241 26.87 13.87 5.28
N ILE A 242 26.66 13.17 6.42
CA ILE A 242 27.32 13.51 7.68
C ILE A 242 28.85 13.33 7.53
N ASN A 243 29.32 12.24 6.93
CA ASN A 243 30.75 12.04 6.65
C ASN A 243 31.36 13.17 5.83
N ARG A 244 30.69 13.54 4.75
CA ARG A 244 31.20 14.53 3.80
C ARG A 244 31.14 15.96 4.34
N CYS A 245 30.04 16.34 4.98
CA CYS A 245 29.69 17.71 5.28
C CYS A 245 29.84 18.09 6.76
N LYS A 246 29.86 17.10 7.67
CA LYS A 246 29.81 17.30 9.11
C LYS A 246 30.91 16.55 9.87
N CYS A 247 31.98 16.12 9.18
CA CYS A 247 33.11 15.40 9.76
C CYS A 247 32.74 14.10 10.49
N GLY A 248 31.71 13.42 10.01
CA GLY A 248 31.35 12.08 10.50
C GLY A 248 32.42 11.03 10.15
N ASN A 249 32.31 9.85 10.75
CA ASN A 249 33.26 8.74 10.56
C ASN A 249 32.54 7.39 10.36
N TYR A 250 31.34 7.40 9.79
CA TYR A 250 30.62 6.16 9.48
C TYR A 250 31.36 5.33 8.44
N ASP A 251 31.55 4.02 8.71
CA ASP A 251 32.14 3.13 7.70
C ASP A 251 31.10 2.76 6.62
N MET A 252 31.23 3.41 5.47
CA MET A 252 30.35 3.21 4.33
C MET A 252 30.44 1.80 3.75
N ASN A 253 31.58 1.10 3.88
CA ASN A 253 31.71 -0.27 3.38
C ASN A 253 30.81 -1.21 4.18
N SER A 254 30.80 -1.10 5.49
CA SER A 254 29.94 -1.90 6.36
C SER A 254 28.45 -1.63 6.09
N ILE A 255 28.07 -0.37 5.82
CA ILE A 255 26.69 -0.04 5.42
C ILE A 255 26.35 -0.70 4.09
N MET A 256 27.19 -0.57 3.06
CA MET A 256 26.95 -1.17 1.75
C MET A 256 26.92 -2.69 1.80
N ASP A 257 27.82 -3.34 2.57
CA ASP A 257 27.79 -4.79 2.79
C ASP A 257 26.46 -5.24 3.40
N ALA A 258 25.92 -4.48 4.38
CA ALA A 258 24.62 -4.80 4.98
C ALA A 258 23.48 -4.76 3.94
N ILE A 259 23.53 -3.77 3.04
CA ILE A 259 22.55 -3.64 1.97
C ILE A 259 22.67 -4.77 0.96
N ASP A 260 23.85 -4.98 0.41
CA ASP A 260 24.08 -5.97 -0.66
C ASP A 260 23.80 -7.39 -0.22
N MET A 261 24.23 -7.74 1.01
CA MET A 261 24.12 -9.11 1.51
C MET A 261 22.73 -9.46 2.06
N TYR A 262 21.99 -8.48 2.57
CA TYR A 262 20.76 -8.77 3.31
C TYR A 262 19.53 -7.99 2.80
N ILE A 263 19.65 -6.68 2.56
CA ILE A 263 18.50 -5.85 2.19
C ILE A 263 18.09 -6.06 0.73
N SER A 264 19.05 -6.22 -0.19
CA SER A 264 18.77 -6.46 -1.61
C SER A 264 17.90 -7.69 -1.84
N GLY A 265 18.11 -8.78 -1.07
CA GLY A 265 17.26 -9.97 -1.16
C GLY A 265 15.82 -9.75 -0.65
N PHE A 266 15.57 -8.73 0.20
CA PHE A 266 14.22 -8.30 0.54
C PHE A 266 13.60 -7.45 -0.57
N GLN A 267 14.39 -6.57 -1.23
CA GLN A 267 13.92 -5.77 -2.36
C GLN A 267 13.44 -6.62 -3.55
N GLU A 268 14.04 -7.78 -3.78
CA GLU A 268 13.60 -8.71 -4.82
C GLU A 268 12.22 -9.34 -4.53
N ARG A 269 11.83 -9.43 -3.26
CA ARG A 269 10.60 -10.10 -2.82
C ARG A 269 9.50 -9.13 -2.40
N PHE A 270 9.87 -7.96 -1.94
CA PHE A 270 8.97 -6.95 -1.39
C PHE A 270 9.27 -5.60 -2.03
N THR A 271 8.24 -4.82 -2.26
CA THR A 271 8.37 -3.49 -2.85
C THR A 271 8.21 -2.40 -1.81
N TRP A 272 9.12 -1.45 -1.79
CA TRP A 272 8.97 -0.16 -1.14
C TRP A 272 9.62 0.91 -2.01
N GLY A 273 9.44 2.17 -1.68
CA GLY A 273 9.91 3.29 -2.49
C GLY A 273 8.76 4.04 -3.14
N TYR A 274 9.10 4.98 -4.03
CA TYR A 274 8.12 5.85 -4.65
C TYR A 274 7.09 5.08 -5.48
N SER A 275 5.83 5.45 -5.27
CA SER A 275 4.74 5.10 -6.17
C SER A 275 3.69 6.22 -6.17
N THR A 276 2.86 6.29 -7.23
CA THR A 276 1.77 7.26 -7.31
C THR A 276 0.79 7.12 -6.14
N GLN A 277 0.59 5.89 -5.66
CA GLN A 277 -0.26 5.58 -4.53
C GLN A 277 0.30 6.18 -3.23
N TYR A 278 1.58 6.01 -2.97
CA TYR A 278 2.22 6.59 -1.78
C TYR A 278 2.35 8.11 -1.87
N PHE A 279 2.50 8.66 -3.07
CA PHE A 279 2.37 10.11 -3.29
C PHE A 279 0.99 10.62 -2.83
N ILE A 280 -0.11 9.92 -3.16
CA ILE A 280 -1.46 10.27 -2.69
C ILE A 280 -1.52 10.20 -1.16
N SER A 281 -0.93 9.15 -0.53
CA SER A 281 -0.83 9.04 0.93
C SER A 281 -0.21 10.29 1.56
N GLY A 282 0.96 10.72 1.08
CA GLY A 282 1.64 11.92 1.57
C GLY A 282 0.84 13.19 1.31
N MET A 283 0.34 13.37 0.07
CA MET A 283 -0.41 14.56 -0.33
C MET A 283 -1.63 14.84 0.55
N TYR A 284 -2.32 13.80 1.00
CA TYR A 284 -3.54 13.90 1.80
C TYR A 284 -3.34 13.58 3.28
N GLN A 285 -2.11 13.40 3.76
CA GLN A 285 -1.80 12.96 5.13
C GLN A 285 -2.59 11.70 5.49
N CYS A 286 -2.64 10.76 4.57
CA CYS A 286 -3.46 9.56 4.66
C CYS A 286 -2.65 8.37 5.16
N HIS A 287 -3.24 7.56 6.03
CA HIS A 287 -2.62 6.32 6.49
C HIS A 287 -2.40 5.37 5.32
N VAL A 288 -1.18 4.83 5.19
CA VAL A 288 -0.78 3.97 4.06
C VAL A 288 -1.63 2.70 3.94
N ASN A 289 -2.23 2.20 5.02
CA ASN A 289 -3.13 1.05 4.97
C ASN A 289 -4.40 1.34 4.16
N ASN A 290 -4.89 2.60 4.14
CA ASN A 290 -6.01 2.98 3.28
C ASN A 290 -5.63 2.84 1.81
N ILE A 291 -4.42 3.26 1.47
CA ILE A 291 -3.86 3.16 0.13
C ILE A 291 -3.66 1.69 -0.27
N ALA A 292 -3.06 0.90 0.63
CA ALA A 292 -2.83 -0.53 0.40
C ALA A 292 -4.16 -1.28 0.17
N TYR A 293 -5.18 -1.01 0.99
CA TYR A 293 -6.50 -1.61 0.84
C TYR A 293 -7.12 -1.32 -0.54
N LEU A 294 -7.15 -0.05 -0.95
CA LEU A 294 -7.70 0.35 -2.25
C LEU A 294 -6.88 -0.21 -3.43
N SER A 295 -5.56 -0.34 -3.29
CA SER A 295 -4.70 -0.90 -4.33
C SER A 295 -4.88 -2.41 -4.47
N THR A 296 -4.89 -3.13 -3.36
CA THR A 296 -4.88 -4.60 -3.33
C THR A 296 -6.27 -5.16 -3.54
N ASN A 297 -7.27 -4.71 -2.76
CA ASN A 297 -8.61 -5.29 -2.77
C ASN A 297 -9.45 -4.78 -3.95
N HIS A 298 -9.25 -3.53 -4.38
CA HIS A 298 -10.10 -2.93 -5.42
C HIS A 298 -9.35 -2.58 -6.70
N ARG A 299 -8.02 -2.79 -6.77
CA ARG A 299 -7.20 -2.44 -7.94
C ARG A 299 -7.48 -1.01 -8.44
N THR A 300 -7.70 -0.11 -7.48
CA THR A 300 -8.14 1.25 -7.75
C THR A 300 -7.03 2.02 -8.47
N ASN A 301 -7.33 2.64 -9.60
CA ASN A 301 -6.38 3.52 -10.26
C ASN A 301 -6.12 4.79 -9.42
N ALA A 302 -5.02 5.49 -9.71
CA ALA A 302 -4.59 6.65 -8.92
C ALA A 302 -5.63 7.78 -8.86
N ARG A 303 -6.39 8.01 -9.94
CA ARG A 303 -7.45 9.03 -10.00
C ARG A 303 -8.59 8.71 -9.04
N ASP A 304 -9.11 7.48 -9.11
CA ASP A 304 -10.23 7.06 -8.26
C ASP A 304 -9.79 6.94 -6.80
N MET A 305 -8.59 6.42 -6.55
CA MET A 305 -7.98 6.41 -5.22
C MET A 305 -7.90 7.82 -4.62
N ARG A 306 -7.41 8.79 -5.39
CA ARG A 306 -7.36 10.19 -4.97
C ARG A 306 -8.77 10.71 -4.62
N ASN A 307 -9.76 10.49 -5.47
CA ASN A 307 -11.14 10.94 -5.25
C ASN A 307 -11.74 10.32 -3.98
N ILE A 308 -11.50 9.03 -3.74
CA ILE A 308 -11.96 8.32 -2.54
C ILE A 308 -11.30 8.91 -1.29
N ILE A 309 -9.98 9.04 -1.29
CA ILE A 309 -9.23 9.62 -0.15
C ILE A 309 -9.64 11.07 0.10
N GLU A 310 -9.86 11.86 -0.96
CA GLU A 310 -10.31 13.26 -0.84
C GLU A 310 -11.72 13.37 -0.22
N SER A 311 -12.58 12.38 -0.43
CA SER A 311 -13.93 12.33 0.16
C SER A 311 -13.95 12.00 1.66
N LEU A 312 -12.85 11.52 2.23
CA LEU A 312 -12.69 11.28 3.65
C LEU A 312 -12.38 12.60 4.39
N SER A 313 -12.87 12.74 5.60
CA SER A 313 -12.44 13.80 6.51
C SER A 313 -10.96 13.63 6.90
N VAL A 314 -10.35 14.68 7.42
CA VAL A 314 -8.93 14.65 7.86
C VAL A 314 -8.68 13.56 8.90
N ASP A 315 -9.59 13.36 9.84
CA ASP A 315 -9.44 12.36 10.90
C ASP A 315 -9.63 10.94 10.37
N GLU A 316 -10.56 10.73 9.41
CA GLU A 316 -10.76 9.44 8.75
C GLU A 316 -9.55 9.04 7.90
N ARG A 317 -8.89 9.99 7.22
CA ARG A 317 -7.66 9.72 6.46
C ARG A 317 -6.51 9.22 7.34
N ARG A 318 -6.39 9.75 8.56
CA ARG A 318 -5.30 9.45 9.51
C ARG A 318 -5.46 8.11 10.21
N ARG A 319 -6.63 7.50 10.14
CA ARG A 319 -6.93 6.15 10.64
C ARG A 319 -7.15 5.22 9.45
N TYR A 320 -7.39 3.96 9.74
CA TYR A 320 -7.87 3.01 8.74
C TYR A 320 -9.10 2.30 9.29
N ASP A 321 -10.17 2.34 8.49
CA ASP A 321 -11.44 1.69 8.71
C ASP A 321 -11.86 1.10 7.35
N TYR A 322 -11.73 -0.20 7.22
CA TYR A 322 -11.95 -0.88 5.94
C TYR A 322 -13.42 -0.88 5.54
N ASP A 323 -14.35 -0.91 6.49
CA ASP A 323 -15.79 -0.83 6.19
C ASP A 323 -16.16 0.55 5.64
N LEU A 324 -15.59 1.61 6.23
CA LEU A 324 -15.76 2.97 5.73
C LEU A 324 -15.16 3.11 4.32
N LEU A 325 -13.95 2.60 4.10
CA LEU A 325 -13.30 2.64 2.78
C LEU A 325 -14.08 1.89 1.72
N GLU A 326 -14.61 0.72 2.06
CA GLU A 326 -15.48 -0.06 1.19
C GLU A 326 -16.70 0.75 0.75
N ASN A 327 -17.37 1.40 1.71
CA ASN A 327 -18.51 2.24 1.41
C ASN A 327 -18.12 3.44 0.52
N LYS A 328 -16.99 4.10 0.80
CA LYS A 328 -16.49 5.22 -0.02
C LYS A 328 -16.07 4.79 -1.43
N TYR A 329 -15.45 3.62 -1.56
CA TYR A 329 -15.17 3.03 -2.86
C TYR A 329 -16.46 2.82 -3.66
N LEU A 330 -17.48 2.21 -3.05
CA LEU A 330 -18.76 1.97 -3.71
C LEU A 330 -19.48 3.28 -4.05
N GLU A 331 -19.46 4.28 -3.17
CA GLU A 331 -20.00 5.61 -3.48
C GLU A 331 -19.30 6.25 -4.68
N ASN A 332 -17.97 6.14 -4.77
CA ASN A 332 -17.19 6.66 -5.91
C ASN A 332 -17.51 5.93 -7.22
N GLN A 333 -17.77 4.62 -7.16
CA GLN A 333 -18.15 3.81 -8.31
C GLN A 333 -19.64 3.97 -8.69
N ASN A 334 -20.47 4.40 -7.75
CA ASN A 334 -21.91 4.36 -7.87
C ASN A 334 -22.51 5.69 -8.35
N ARG A 335 -22.27 6.01 -9.62
CA ARG A 335 -23.07 7.03 -10.30
C ARG A 335 -24.42 6.42 -10.67
N ILE A 336 -25.49 6.82 -9.97
CA ILE A 336 -26.85 6.39 -10.31
C ILE A 336 -27.29 7.11 -11.58
N VAL A 337 -27.71 6.34 -12.57
CA VAL A 337 -28.31 6.83 -13.81
C VAL A 337 -29.68 6.19 -13.97
N ASP A 338 -30.58 6.86 -14.69
CA ASP A 338 -31.81 6.23 -15.14
C ASP A 338 -31.47 5.34 -16.35
N ASP A 339 -31.48 4.02 -16.13
CA ASP A 339 -31.11 3.02 -17.14
C ASP A 339 -32.30 2.15 -17.58
N GLU A 340 -33.55 2.52 -17.24
CA GLU A 340 -34.74 1.75 -17.58
C GLU A 340 -34.91 1.60 -19.10
N GLU A 341 -34.81 2.69 -19.83
CA GLU A 341 -34.90 2.68 -21.29
C GLU A 341 -33.74 1.88 -21.92
N THR A 342 -32.52 2.06 -21.40
CA THR A 342 -31.33 1.33 -21.83
C THR A 342 -31.49 -0.19 -21.63
N ILE A 343 -31.96 -0.62 -20.47
CA ILE A 343 -32.21 -2.03 -20.17
C ILE A 343 -33.30 -2.61 -21.08
N ASN A 344 -34.37 -1.89 -21.32
CA ASN A 344 -35.45 -2.35 -22.21
C ASN A 344 -34.97 -2.47 -23.66
N ASN A 345 -34.20 -1.50 -24.14
CA ASN A 345 -33.61 -1.53 -25.48
C ASN A 345 -32.63 -2.72 -25.64
N LEU A 346 -31.74 -2.95 -24.67
CA LEU A 346 -30.85 -4.10 -24.67
C LEU A 346 -31.61 -5.43 -24.65
N LYS A 347 -32.71 -5.54 -23.88
CA LYS A 347 -33.55 -6.75 -23.88
C LYS A 347 -34.17 -7.03 -25.25
N GLU A 348 -34.61 -6.01 -25.94
CA GLU A 348 -35.17 -6.16 -27.30
C GLU A 348 -34.09 -6.62 -28.29
N LEU A 349 -32.90 -6.04 -28.23
CA LEU A 349 -31.77 -6.36 -29.13
C LEU A 349 -31.33 -7.81 -29.01
N ILE A 350 -31.33 -8.39 -27.79
CA ILE A 350 -30.88 -9.77 -27.54
C ILE A 350 -32.04 -10.79 -27.56
N ASN A 351 -33.28 -10.35 -27.67
CA ASN A 351 -34.45 -11.21 -27.56
C ASN A 351 -34.39 -12.38 -28.57
N LYS A 352 -34.38 -13.62 -28.04
CA LYS A 352 -34.28 -14.88 -28.80
C LYS A 352 -33.01 -15.04 -29.67
N ARG A 353 -32.02 -14.17 -29.50
CA ARG A 353 -30.72 -14.30 -30.15
C ARG A 353 -29.76 -15.09 -29.25
N LYS A 354 -28.88 -15.88 -29.88
CA LYS A 354 -27.68 -16.36 -29.21
C LYS A 354 -26.75 -15.20 -28.94
N VAL A 355 -26.17 -15.11 -27.75
CA VAL A 355 -25.22 -14.05 -27.39
C VAL A 355 -23.84 -14.65 -27.30
N MET A 356 -22.87 -14.01 -27.93
CA MET A 356 -21.47 -14.38 -27.83
C MET A 356 -20.68 -13.29 -27.10
N LEU A 357 -20.06 -13.63 -25.98
CA LEU A 357 -19.11 -12.76 -25.28
C LEU A 357 -17.69 -13.09 -25.75
N ILE A 358 -16.99 -12.09 -26.24
CA ILE A 358 -15.57 -12.17 -26.61
C ILE A 358 -14.76 -11.43 -25.54
N ALA A 359 -14.15 -12.19 -24.64
CA ALA A 359 -13.23 -11.67 -23.67
C ALA A 359 -11.81 -11.53 -24.27
N PRO A 360 -10.90 -10.79 -23.61
CA PRO A 360 -9.59 -10.46 -24.21
C PRO A 360 -8.54 -11.58 -24.19
N GLY A 361 -8.91 -12.81 -23.87
CA GLY A 361 -7.99 -13.95 -23.79
C GLY A 361 -7.37 -14.36 -25.13
N LYS A 362 -6.21 -14.96 -25.06
CA LYS A 362 -5.37 -15.32 -26.22
C LYS A 362 -5.99 -16.41 -27.09
N SER A 363 -6.86 -17.25 -26.54
CA SER A 363 -7.60 -18.28 -27.29
C SER A 363 -8.45 -17.67 -28.42
N THR A 364 -8.84 -16.41 -28.32
CA THR A 364 -9.54 -15.70 -29.42
C THR A 364 -8.70 -15.57 -30.69
N ILE A 365 -7.37 -15.62 -30.58
CA ILE A 365 -6.44 -15.67 -31.72
C ILE A 365 -6.18 -17.10 -32.15
N THR A 366 -5.83 -17.97 -31.19
CA THR A 366 -5.39 -19.34 -31.49
C THR A 366 -6.51 -20.21 -32.04
N GLU A 367 -7.76 -19.93 -31.68
CA GLU A 367 -8.95 -20.67 -32.11
C GLU A 367 -9.84 -19.85 -33.06
N SER A 368 -9.25 -18.86 -33.74
CA SER A 368 -10.01 -17.88 -34.56
C SER A 368 -10.80 -18.52 -35.71
N ASP A 369 -10.31 -19.58 -36.33
CA ASP A 369 -11.01 -20.25 -37.43
C ASP A 369 -12.29 -20.94 -36.96
N MET A 370 -12.25 -21.58 -35.81
CA MET A 370 -13.42 -22.18 -35.15
C MET A 370 -14.44 -21.11 -34.77
N LEU A 371 -13.99 -20.01 -34.16
CA LEU A 371 -14.87 -18.92 -33.76
C LEU A 371 -15.55 -18.24 -34.95
N ARG A 372 -14.81 -18.01 -36.06
CA ARG A 372 -15.41 -17.48 -37.32
C ARG A 372 -16.46 -18.42 -37.88
N SER A 373 -16.17 -19.70 -37.92
CA SER A 373 -17.13 -20.71 -38.38
C SER A 373 -18.40 -20.75 -37.54
N PHE A 374 -18.25 -20.57 -36.21
CA PHE A 374 -19.40 -20.45 -35.31
C PHE A 374 -20.20 -19.18 -35.58
N ILE A 375 -19.54 -18.03 -35.74
CA ILE A 375 -20.18 -16.73 -36.03
C ILE A 375 -20.96 -16.81 -37.35
N ASP A 376 -20.35 -17.33 -38.39
CA ASP A 376 -20.97 -17.45 -39.72
C ASP A 376 -22.20 -18.36 -39.68
N LYS A 377 -22.15 -19.46 -38.92
CA LYS A 377 -23.23 -20.43 -38.82
C LYS A 377 -24.39 -19.95 -37.96
N GLU A 378 -24.08 -19.42 -36.77
CA GLU A 378 -25.08 -19.15 -35.73
C GLU A 378 -25.56 -17.69 -35.71
N ASN A 379 -24.85 -16.77 -36.34
CA ASN A 379 -25.11 -15.32 -36.40
C ASN A 379 -25.49 -14.74 -35.02
N PRO A 380 -24.63 -14.91 -33.97
CA PRO A 380 -24.92 -14.48 -32.63
C PRO A 380 -24.92 -12.95 -32.51
N PHE A 381 -25.48 -12.44 -31.40
CA PHE A 381 -25.27 -11.07 -30.95
C PHE A 381 -23.92 -11.01 -30.24
N ILE A 382 -22.97 -10.25 -30.77
CA ILE A 382 -21.57 -10.26 -30.30
C ILE A 382 -21.31 -9.07 -29.41
N ILE A 383 -20.86 -9.34 -28.18
CA ILE A 383 -20.39 -8.33 -27.21
C ILE A 383 -18.92 -8.61 -26.90
N GLU A 384 -18.03 -7.69 -27.24
CA GLU A 384 -16.65 -7.69 -26.75
C GLU A 384 -16.58 -7.14 -25.33
N VAL A 385 -15.66 -7.65 -24.50
CA VAL A 385 -15.58 -7.30 -23.09
C VAL A 385 -14.23 -6.63 -22.77
N ASN A 386 -14.28 -5.36 -22.36
CA ASN A 386 -13.10 -4.58 -21.92
C ASN A 386 -11.93 -4.49 -22.91
N ALA A 387 -12.13 -4.84 -24.16
CA ALA A 387 -11.11 -4.77 -25.20
C ALA A 387 -11.77 -4.67 -26.57
N ILE A 388 -11.04 -4.14 -27.55
CA ILE A 388 -11.39 -4.18 -28.97
C ILE A 388 -10.58 -5.30 -29.62
N ASN A 389 -11.26 -6.32 -30.15
CA ASN A 389 -10.62 -7.40 -30.88
C ASN A 389 -10.73 -7.14 -32.39
N LYS A 390 -9.58 -6.94 -33.05
CA LYS A 390 -9.53 -6.60 -34.49
C LYS A 390 -9.92 -7.76 -35.42
N LEU A 391 -10.06 -8.99 -34.89
CA LEU A 391 -10.37 -10.18 -35.68
C LEU A 391 -11.86 -10.37 -35.93
N TYR A 392 -12.70 -9.73 -35.12
CA TYR A 392 -14.15 -9.91 -35.16
C TYR A 392 -14.86 -8.56 -35.30
N THR A 393 -16.07 -8.61 -35.84
CA THR A 393 -16.99 -7.45 -35.83
C THR A 393 -18.02 -7.70 -34.73
N CYS A 394 -18.09 -6.80 -33.75
CA CYS A 394 -19.05 -6.89 -32.65
C CYS A 394 -20.25 -5.97 -32.85
N ASP A 395 -21.38 -6.32 -32.22
CA ASP A 395 -22.54 -5.44 -32.13
C ASP A 395 -22.29 -4.33 -31.08
N TYR A 396 -21.65 -4.68 -29.95
CA TYR A 396 -21.29 -3.78 -28.86
C TYR A 396 -19.96 -4.15 -28.19
N VAL A 397 -19.32 -3.14 -27.59
CA VAL A 397 -18.24 -3.36 -26.63
C VAL A 397 -18.72 -2.99 -25.24
N PHE A 398 -18.59 -3.91 -24.27
CA PHE A 398 -18.93 -3.70 -22.87
C PHE A 398 -17.71 -3.29 -22.08
N PHE A 399 -17.71 -2.09 -21.50
CA PHE A 399 -16.65 -1.61 -20.64
C PHE A 399 -17.10 -1.55 -19.17
N THR A 400 -16.23 -2.03 -18.28
CA THR A 400 -16.50 -2.09 -16.84
C THR A 400 -15.70 -1.10 -16.01
N ASN A 401 -14.63 -0.49 -16.58
CA ASN A 401 -13.79 0.48 -15.91
C ASN A 401 -13.18 1.52 -16.86
N ASN A 402 -12.81 2.68 -16.29
CA ASN A 402 -12.25 3.81 -17.04
C ASN A 402 -10.95 3.47 -17.76
N VAL A 403 -10.07 2.66 -17.16
CA VAL A 403 -8.75 2.36 -17.73
C VAL A 403 -8.88 1.64 -19.06
N ARG A 404 -9.77 0.66 -19.16
CA ARG A 404 -10.03 -0.09 -20.40
C ARG A 404 -10.76 0.77 -21.45
N TYR A 405 -11.68 1.59 -21.01
CA TYR A 405 -12.41 2.53 -21.88
C TYR A 405 -11.45 3.57 -22.48
N GLU A 406 -10.63 4.23 -21.64
CA GLU A 406 -9.66 5.24 -22.10
C GLU A 406 -8.59 4.62 -22.98
N TYR A 407 -8.07 3.43 -22.63
CA TYR A 407 -7.12 2.70 -23.47
C TYR A 407 -7.68 2.41 -24.86
N ALA A 408 -8.91 1.92 -24.95
CA ALA A 408 -9.56 1.64 -26.24
C ALA A 408 -9.75 2.92 -27.06
N ARG A 409 -10.19 4.01 -26.43
CA ARG A 409 -10.36 5.33 -27.05
C ARG A 409 -9.03 5.86 -27.60
N ASP A 410 -7.99 5.83 -26.80
CA ASP A 410 -6.72 6.48 -27.11
C ASP A 410 -5.84 5.62 -28.07
N SER A 411 -5.91 4.29 -27.93
CA SER A 411 -5.13 3.37 -28.77
C SER A 411 -5.80 3.09 -30.12
N TYR A 412 -7.13 3.14 -30.19
CA TYR A 412 -7.91 2.78 -31.39
C TYR A 412 -8.97 3.84 -31.75
N PRO A 413 -8.63 5.15 -31.84
CA PRO A 413 -9.63 6.23 -31.89
C PRO A 413 -10.63 6.12 -33.04
N ARG A 414 -10.20 5.66 -34.23
CA ARG A 414 -11.10 5.49 -35.38
C ARG A 414 -12.09 4.35 -35.19
N THR A 415 -11.60 3.20 -34.73
CA THR A 415 -12.44 2.04 -34.44
C THR A 415 -13.38 2.33 -33.28
N PHE A 416 -12.86 2.91 -32.21
CA PHE A 416 -13.63 3.28 -31.01
C PHE A 416 -14.81 4.22 -31.35
N ALA A 417 -14.59 5.21 -32.23
CA ALA A 417 -15.63 6.15 -32.65
C ALA A 417 -16.76 5.50 -33.47
N SER A 418 -16.49 4.34 -34.10
CA SER A 418 -17.50 3.62 -34.90
C SER A 418 -18.24 2.53 -34.11
N LEU A 419 -17.79 2.20 -32.89
CA LEU A 419 -18.35 1.12 -32.08
C LEU A 419 -19.50 1.63 -31.20
N LYS A 420 -20.54 0.82 -31.08
CA LYS A 420 -21.57 0.98 -30.05
C LYS A 420 -21.05 0.43 -28.74
N LYS A 421 -21.33 1.10 -27.65
CA LYS A 421 -20.77 0.81 -26.34
C LYS A 421 -21.86 0.57 -25.29
N ILE A 422 -21.64 -0.42 -24.44
CA ILE A 422 -22.37 -0.59 -23.18
C ILE A 422 -21.38 -0.25 -22.07
N LEU A 423 -21.70 0.74 -21.26
CA LEU A 423 -20.84 1.26 -20.21
C LEU A 423 -21.49 1.05 -18.84
N LEU A 424 -20.72 0.68 -17.86
CA LEU A 424 -21.15 0.77 -16.46
C LEU A 424 -21.10 2.23 -15.99
N SER A 425 -22.01 2.61 -15.10
CA SER A 425 -22.18 4.00 -14.65
C SER A 425 -20.99 4.57 -13.87
N ASN A 426 -20.03 3.74 -13.47
CA ASN A 426 -18.75 4.16 -12.90
C ASN A 426 -17.78 4.75 -13.94
N ILE A 427 -18.05 4.56 -15.24
CA ILE A 427 -17.24 5.12 -16.32
C ILE A 427 -17.64 6.56 -16.56
N LYS A 428 -16.67 7.47 -16.53
CA LYS A 428 -16.89 8.90 -16.83
C LYS A 428 -16.84 9.10 -18.35
N THR A 429 -17.97 9.45 -18.93
CA THR A 429 -18.13 9.72 -20.35
C THR A 429 -18.78 11.08 -20.58
N GLU A 430 -18.63 11.64 -21.77
CA GLU A 430 -19.30 12.87 -22.21
C GLU A 430 -20.74 12.61 -22.68
N GLY A 431 -21.18 11.34 -22.73
CA GLY A 431 -22.55 10.96 -23.08
C GLY A 431 -22.82 10.99 -24.59
N ALA A 432 -22.04 10.24 -25.37
CA ALA A 432 -22.27 10.08 -26.81
C ALA A 432 -23.54 9.24 -27.11
N GLU A 433 -24.20 9.49 -28.24
CA GLU A 433 -25.43 8.77 -28.65
C GLU A 433 -25.23 7.24 -28.80
N ASP A 434 -24.01 6.80 -29.05
CA ASP A 434 -23.62 5.39 -29.20
C ASP A 434 -23.23 4.70 -27.88
N GLU A 435 -23.44 5.37 -26.74
CA GLU A 435 -23.10 4.88 -25.40
C GLU A 435 -24.37 4.58 -24.59
N LEU A 436 -24.59 3.29 -24.34
CA LEU A 436 -25.67 2.80 -23.49
C LEU A 436 -25.12 2.61 -22.06
N VAL A 437 -25.56 3.44 -21.12
CA VAL A 437 -25.08 3.40 -19.73
C VAL A 437 -26.01 2.57 -18.86
N VAL A 438 -25.42 1.65 -18.08
CA VAL A 438 -26.12 0.75 -17.15
C VAL A 438 -25.59 0.97 -15.74
N ASN A 439 -26.44 0.94 -14.73
CA ASN A 439 -26.04 1.10 -13.35
C ASN A 439 -25.04 0.03 -12.92
N PHE A 440 -23.90 0.46 -12.36
CA PHE A 440 -22.86 -0.42 -11.84
C PHE A 440 -23.42 -1.38 -10.79
N ASN A 441 -24.29 -0.89 -9.89
CA ASN A 441 -24.95 -1.70 -8.85
C ASN A 441 -25.83 -2.82 -9.38
N LEU A 442 -26.25 -2.77 -10.64
CA LEU A 442 -27.06 -3.83 -11.23
C LEU A 442 -26.30 -5.14 -11.38
N VAL A 443 -24.99 -5.07 -11.52
CA VAL A 443 -24.13 -6.21 -11.89
C VAL A 443 -23.10 -6.58 -10.84
N ILE A 444 -22.82 -5.70 -9.88
CA ILE A 444 -21.84 -5.93 -8.81
C ILE A 444 -22.39 -6.94 -7.77
N LYS A 445 -21.51 -7.74 -7.18
CA LYS A 445 -21.81 -8.60 -6.04
C LYS A 445 -20.69 -8.51 -5.02
N ARG A 446 -21.04 -8.26 -3.76
CA ARG A 446 -20.10 -8.24 -2.63
C ARG A 446 -19.81 -9.66 -2.14
N GLY A 447 -18.74 -9.82 -1.37
CA GLY A 447 -18.36 -11.07 -0.71
C GLY A 447 -17.11 -11.73 -1.28
N TRP A 448 -16.50 -11.11 -2.30
CA TRP A 448 -15.23 -11.51 -2.89
C TRP A 448 -14.18 -10.41 -2.64
N GLU A 449 -12.93 -10.78 -2.57
CA GLU A 449 -11.83 -9.81 -2.43
C GLU A 449 -11.80 -8.84 -3.61
N HIS A 450 -12.01 -9.38 -4.83
CA HIS A 450 -12.15 -8.61 -6.06
C HIS A 450 -13.50 -8.90 -6.71
N PHE A 451 -14.39 -7.95 -6.77
CA PHE A 451 -15.74 -8.18 -7.32
C PHE A 451 -15.96 -7.65 -8.74
N ASP A 452 -14.92 -7.35 -9.47
CA ASP A 452 -14.96 -6.68 -10.78
C ASP A 452 -14.39 -7.49 -11.96
N ASN A 453 -14.53 -8.81 -11.97
CA ASN A 453 -14.21 -9.54 -13.19
C ASN A 453 -15.20 -9.19 -14.31
N ALA A 454 -14.70 -8.64 -15.40
CA ALA A 454 -15.50 -8.08 -16.48
C ALA A 454 -16.44 -9.07 -17.15
N VAL A 455 -16.02 -10.34 -17.34
CA VAL A 455 -16.87 -11.39 -17.92
C VAL A 455 -17.99 -11.75 -16.95
N ILE A 456 -17.70 -11.84 -15.66
CA ILE A 456 -18.72 -12.11 -14.63
C ILE A 456 -19.75 -10.98 -14.58
N LEU A 457 -19.33 -9.72 -14.67
CA LEU A 457 -20.24 -8.57 -14.73
C LEU A 457 -21.09 -8.60 -16.00
N ALA A 458 -20.51 -8.94 -17.16
CA ALA A 458 -21.26 -9.10 -18.41
C ALA A 458 -22.29 -10.22 -18.32
N LEU A 459 -21.94 -11.37 -17.73
CA LEU A 459 -22.89 -12.47 -17.53
C LEU A 459 -24.04 -12.10 -16.58
N ARG A 460 -23.75 -11.35 -15.51
CA ARG A 460 -24.80 -10.84 -14.61
C ARG A 460 -25.74 -9.87 -15.35
N LEU A 461 -25.18 -8.99 -16.19
CA LEU A 461 -25.99 -8.13 -17.04
C LEU A 461 -26.87 -8.96 -17.97
N LEU A 462 -26.32 -9.93 -18.71
CA LEU A 462 -27.06 -10.78 -19.62
C LEU A 462 -28.19 -11.58 -18.92
N ASN A 463 -27.96 -12.04 -17.71
CA ASN A 463 -29.02 -12.67 -16.92
C ASN A 463 -30.15 -11.68 -16.58
N LYS A 464 -29.84 -10.43 -16.24
CA LYS A 464 -30.85 -9.37 -16.02
C LYS A 464 -31.60 -8.99 -17.32
N LEU A 465 -30.96 -9.15 -18.46
CA LEU A 465 -31.56 -8.96 -19.78
C LEU A 465 -32.35 -10.17 -20.27
N ASN A 466 -32.41 -11.27 -19.49
CA ASN A 466 -33.06 -12.55 -19.81
C ASN A 466 -32.47 -13.28 -21.03
N ALA A 467 -31.17 -13.12 -21.29
CA ALA A 467 -30.47 -13.92 -22.29
C ALA A 467 -30.64 -15.43 -22.00
N LYS A 468 -30.83 -16.25 -23.06
CA LYS A 468 -31.06 -17.68 -22.92
C LYS A 468 -29.82 -18.52 -23.21
N ASP A 469 -29.13 -18.24 -24.30
CA ASP A 469 -27.95 -18.97 -24.73
C ASP A 469 -26.79 -17.99 -24.86
N VAL A 470 -25.76 -18.19 -24.03
CA VAL A 470 -24.57 -17.35 -23.97
C VAL A 470 -23.35 -18.21 -24.24
N TYR A 471 -22.54 -17.78 -25.19
CA TYR A 471 -21.32 -18.43 -25.63
C TYR A 471 -20.11 -17.59 -25.24
N LEU A 472 -19.10 -18.22 -24.62
CA LEU A 472 -17.90 -17.55 -24.12
C LEU A 472 -16.70 -17.88 -24.98
N ALA A 473 -15.99 -16.86 -25.44
CA ALA A 473 -14.68 -16.99 -26.08
C ALA A 473 -13.67 -16.07 -25.38
N GLY A 474 -12.42 -16.52 -25.22
CA GLY A 474 -11.36 -15.70 -24.63
C GLY A 474 -11.44 -15.52 -23.11
N PHE A 475 -12.23 -16.30 -22.42
CA PHE A 475 -12.25 -16.31 -20.94
C PHE A 475 -11.31 -17.40 -20.41
N ASP A 476 -10.02 -17.27 -20.72
CA ASP A 476 -9.00 -18.33 -20.63
C ASP A 476 -8.49 -18.57 -19.21
N GLY A 477 -8.31 -17.49 -18.44
CA GLY A 477 -7.54 -17.45 -17.20
C GLY A 477 -6.12 -16.92 -17.41
N PHE A 478 -5.42 -16.66 -16.32
CA PHE A 478 -4.05 -16.12 -16.33
C PHE A 478 -3.05 -17.27 -16.13
N LYS A 479 -1.92 -17.25 -16.88
CA LYS A 479 -0.88 -18.31 -16.83
C LYS A 479 0.41 -17.80 -16.19
N THR A 480 1.21 -17.01 -16.90
CA THR A 480 2.55 -16.58 -16.46
C THR A 480 2.67 -15.07 -16.28
N SER A 481 1.96 -14.30 -17.06
CA SER A 481 1.83 -12.85 -16.93
C SER A 481 0.49 -12.41 -17.48
N TYR A 482 -0.02 -11.23 -17.06
CA TYR A 482 -1.29 -10.72 -17.59
C TYR A 482 -1.20 -10.47 -19.09
N ASN A 483 -0.11 -9.83 -19.55
CA ASN A 483 0.05 -9.47 -20.95
C ASN A 483 0.17 -10.71 -21.84
N GLU A 484 0.85 -11.76 -21.38
CA GLU A 484 0.93 -13.02 -22.12
C GLU A 484 -0.41 -13.76 -22.20
N SER A 485 -1.35 -13.46 -21.34
CA SER A 485 -2.69 -14.05 -21.33
C SER A 485 -3.67 -13.31 -22.23
N TYR A 486 -3.36 -12.09 -22.69
CA TYR A 486 -4.24 -11.29 -23.53
C TYR A 486 -3.91 -11.42 -25.02
N ALA A 487 -4.94 -11.29 -25.86
CA ALA A 487 -4.82 -11.19 -27.31
C ALA A 487 -4.09 -9.90 -27.75
N ASP A 488 -4.30 -8.81 -27.02
CA ASP A 488 -3.53 -7.57 -27.10
C ASP A 488 -2.60 -7.50 -25.88
N ASP A 489 -1.31 -7.71 -26.09
CA ASP A 489 -0.27 -7.72 -25.05
C ASP A 489 0.02 -6.34 -24.45
N SER A 490 -0.46 -5.27 -25.10
CA SER A 490 -0.39 -3.90 -24.61
C SER A 490 -1.56 -3.52 -23.71
N LEU A 491 -2.53 -4.41 -23.49
CA LEU A 491 -3.73 -4.14 -22.73
C LEU A 491 -3.38 -3.81 -21.25
N PRO A 492 -3.75 -2.63 -20.72
CA PRO A 492 -3.36 -2.26 -19.37
C PRO A 492 -4.00 -3.16 -18.33
N THR A 493 -3.25 -3.48 -17.29
CA THR A 493 -3.75 -4.21 -16.13
C THR A 493 -3.63 -3.35 -14.86
N LEU A 494 -4.59 -3.47 -13.96
CA LEU A 494 -4.57 -2.84 -12.63
C LEU A 494 -4.02 -3.80 -11.56
N ASN A 495 -3.61 -5.01 -11.96
CA ASN A 495 -3.05 -6.00 -11.05
C ASN A 495 -1.52 -5.96 -11.11
N PRO A 496 -0.83 -5.30 -10.17
CA PRO A 496 0.61 -5.24 -10.14
C PRO A 496 1.27 -6.53 -9.63
N ASP A 497 0.52 -7.40 -8.94
CA ASP A 497 1.05 -8.56 -8.24
C ASP A 497 1.04 -9.83 -9.10
N ASN A 498 2.08 -10.65 -8.95
CA ASN A 498 2.22 -11.94 -9.63
C ASN A 498 1.43 -13.08 -8.93
N LYS A 499 0.22 -12.79 -8.47
CA LYS A 499 -0.65 -13.74 -7.75
C LYS A 499 -1.72 -14.33 -8.67
N TRP A 500 -1.28 -14.92 -9.77
CA TRP A 500 -2.17 -15.47 -10.80
C TRP A 500 -3.07 -16.58 -10.30
N ASP A 501 -2.52 -17.48 -9.48
CA ASP A 501 -3.24 -18.66 -9.00
C ASP A 501 -4.36 -18.25 -8.05
N GLU A 502 -4.07 -17.34 -7.09
CA GLU A 502 -5.07 -16.82 -6.16
C GLU A 502 -6.21 -16.11 -6.90
N LEU A 503 -5.88 -15.29 -7.91
CA LEU A 503 -6.88 -14.59 -8.72
C LEU A 503 -7.69 -15.55 -9.60
N ASN A 504 -7.07 -16.55 -10.21
CA ASN A 504 -7.78 -17.57 -10.97
C ASN A 504 -8.75 -18.37 -10.10
N ASP A 505 -8.33 -18.73 -8.88
CA ASP A 505 -9.18 -19.45 -7.93
C ASP A 505 -10.39 -18.60 -7.51
N GLU A 506 -10.19 -17.31 -7.27
CA GLU A 506 -11.26 -16.37 -6.94
C GLU A 506 -12.26 -16.23 -8.10
N ILE A 507 -11.76 -15.99 -9.34
CA ILE A 507 -12.61 -15.88 -10.54
C ILE A 507 -13.38 -17.17 -10.77
N LYS A 508 -12.76 -18.33 -10.56
CA LYS A 508 -13.42 -19.63 -10.65
C LYS A 508 -14.54 -19.79 -9.62
N GLY A 509 -14.28 -19.30 -8.40
CA GLY A 509 -15.29 -19.25 -7.34
C GLY A 509 -16.48 -18.36 -7.71
N MET A 510 -16.21 -17.14 -8.21
CA MET A 510 -17.24 -16.20 -8.70
C MET A 510 -18.07 -16.81 -9.84
N TYR A 511 -17.39 -17.44 -10.81
CA TYR A 511 -18.07 -18.07 -11.94
C TYR A 511 -18.96 -19.22 -11.48
N LYS A 512 -18.47 -20.09 -10.58
CA LYS A 512 -19.23 -21.20 -10.02
C LYS A 512 -20.50 -20.70 -9.31
N GLU A 513 -20.38 -19.67 -8.48
CA GLU A 513 -21.49 -19.06 -7.78
C GLU A 513 -22.52 -18.47 -8.76
N LEU A 514 -22.06 -17.74 -9.79
CA LEU A 514 -22.91 -17.21 -10.84
C LEU A 514 -23.64 -18.34 -11.57
N TYR A 515 -22.90 -19.37 -12.04
CA TYR A 515 -23.43 -20.49 -12.79
C TYR A 515 -24.57 -21.20 -12.03
N GLU A 516 -24.37 -21.49 -10.75
CA GLU A 516 -25.41 -22.09 -9.92
C GLU A 516 -26.64 -21.17 -9.77
N SER A 517 -26.44 -19.85 -9.73
CA SER A 517 -27.54 -18.89 -9.59
C SER A 517 -28.37 -18.71 -10.88
N VAL A 518 -27.80 -19.00 -12.05
CA VAL A 518 -28.48 -18.86 -13.35
C VAL A 518 -28.87 -20.18 -13.98
N LYS A 519 -28.52 -21.28 -13.36
CA LYS A 519 -28.83 -22.64 -13.80
C LYS A 519 -30.34 -22.83 -14.03
N GLY A 520 -30.71 -23.16 -15.25
CA GLY A 520 -32.12 -23.27 -15.67
C GLY A 520 -32.77 -22.00 -16.18
N SER A 521 -32.12 -20.83 -16.09
CA SER A 521 -32.58 -19.57 -16.70
C SER A 521 -31.74 -19.14 -17.90
N MET A 522 -30.43 -19.40 -17.86
CA MET A 522 -29.45 -19.06 -18.89
C MET A 522 -28.49 -20.24 -19.09
N ASN A 523 -28.33 -20.67 -20.33
CA ASN A 523 -27.33 -21.66 -20.73
C ASN A 523 -26.02 -20.95 -21.06
N ILE A 524 -24.89 -21.43 -20.50
CA ILE A 524 -23.55 -20.87 -20.74
C ILE A 524 -22.66 -21.96 -21.30
N GLU A 525 -22.08 -21.72 -22.47
CA GLU A 525 -21.20 -22.66 -23.19
C GLU A 525 -19.86 -21.99 -23.50
N PHE A 526 -18.75 -22.67 -23.21
CA PHE A 526 -17.42 -22.22 -23.58
C PHE A 526 -17.09 -22.67 -25.01
N LEU A 527 -16.76 -21.72 -25.88
CA LEU A 527 -16.29 -22.01 -27.23
C LEU A 527 -14.79 -22.22 -27.30
N THR A 528 -14.04 -21.59 -26.40
CA THR A 528 -12.59 -21.73 -26.33
C THR A 528 -12.17 -22.34 -24.99
N GLU A 529 -10.94 -22.90 -24.95
CA GLU A 529 -10.39 -23.48 -23.74
C GLU A 529 -10.38 -22.48 -22.57
N SER A 530 -10.81 -22.92 -21.40
CA SER A 530 -10.87 -22.10 -20.19
C SER A 530 -10.60 -22.93 -18.93
N ILE A 531 -9.82 -22.36 -18.00
CA ILE A 531 -9.60 -22.96 -16.67
C ILE A 531 -10.83 -22.80 -15.75
N PHE A 532 -11.78 -21.97 -16.13
CA PHE A 532 -13.00 -21.67 -15.37
C PHE A 532 -14.18 -22.56 -15.73
N GLU A 533 -14.09 -23.33 -16.81
CA GLU A 533 -15.16 -24.24 -17.23
C GLU A 533 -15.47 -25.27 -16.14
N ILE A 534 -16.76 -25.38 -15.78
CA ILE A 534 -17.27 -26.36 -14.82
C ILE A 534 -17.71 -27.59 -15.61
N LYS A 535 -16.93 -28.67 -15.51
CA LYS A 535 -17.24 -29.96 -16.14
C LYS A 535 -18.30 -30.75 -15.38
#